data_a22cfa818678028e86e67d3c28e071ec
#
_entry.id   a22cfa818678028e86e67d3c28e071ec
#
_cell.length_a   1.000
_cell.length_b   1.000
_cell.length_c   1.000
_cell.angle_alpha   90.00
_cell.angle_beta   90.00
_cell.angle_gamma   90.00
#
_symmetry.space_group_name_H-M   'P 1'
#
loop_
_entity.id
_entity.type
_entity.pdbx_description
1 polymer ?
#
loop_
_entity_poly.entity_id
_entity_poly.type
_entity_poly.pdbx_seq_one_letter_code
_entity_poly.pdbx_strand_id
1 'polypeptide(L)'
;MKTMPLSEVKTKLSELVDAIERRDEVVTITRNGKPVAIIVSKDEYEGWQETVEIMRDANLMREIRRGIQSLKRTKKRYTIDELFTD
;
A
#
# COMPACT_ATOMS: atom_id res chain seq x y z
N MET A 1 -9.53 -2.24 9.07
CA MET A 1 -9.17 -1.63 7.77
C MET A 1 -10.18 -0.54 7.43
N LYS A 2 -9.69 0.60 7.05
CA LYS A 2 -10.52 1.75 6.72
C LYS A 2 -10.58 1.92 5.21
N THR A 3 -11.74 2.24 4.68
CA THR A 3 -11.94 2.46 3.24
C THR A 3 -12.33 3.92 3.01
N MET A 4 -11.62 4.59 2.11
CA MET A 4 -11.86 6.01 1.83
C MET A 4 -11.73 6.30 0.34
N PRO A 5 -12.55 7.20 -0.20
CA PRO A 5 -12.40 7.62 -1.59
C PRO A 5 -11.14 8.47 -1.76
N LEU A 6 -10.58 8.44 -2.96
CA LEU A 6 -9.33 9.16 -3.28
C LEU A 6 -9.42 10.65 -2.97
N SER A 7 -10.54 11.29 -3.27
CA SER A 7 -10.73 12.72 -3.00
C SER A 7 -10.58 13.05 -1.52
N GLU A 8 -11.11 12.21 -0.66
CA GLU A 8 -11.01 12.39 0.79
C GLU A 8 -9.58 12.11 1.27
N VAL A 9 -8.94 11.09 0.72
CA VAL A 9 -7.54 10.77 1.03
C VAL A 9 -6.63 11.96 0.70
N LYS A 10 -6.81 12.58 -0.46
CA LYS A 10 -6.03 13.75 -0.86
C LYS A 10 -6.17 14.90 0.15
N THR A 11 -7.39 15.14 0.60
CA THR A 11 -7.68 16.23 1.54
C THR A 11 -7.10 15.98 2.93
N LYS A 12 -7.11 14.71 3.38
CA LYS A 12 -6.74 14.33 4.74
C LYS A 12 -5.43 13.54 4.82
N LEU A 13 -4.59 13.64 3.81
CA LEU A 13 -3.41 12.77 3.68
C LEU A 13 -2.48 12.86 4.89
N SER A 14 -2.18 14.05 5.37
CA SER A 14 -1.29 14.22 6.53
C SER A 14 -1.86 13.56 7.78
N GLU A 15 -3.14 13.73 8.04
CA GLU A 15 -3.81 13.09 9.17
C GLU A 15 -3.83 11.57 9.04
N LEU A 16 -4.03 11.07 7.83
CA LEU A 16 -4.02 9.63 7.56
C LEU A 16 -2.63 9.03 7.78
N VAL A 17 -1.60 9.70 7.32
CA VAL A 17 -0.22 9.24 7.51
C VAL A 17 0.11 9.19 9.01
N ASP A 18 -0.29 10.21 9.77
CA ASP A 18 -0.10 10.20 11.22
C ASP A 18 -0.81 9.04 11.89
N ALA A 19 -2.05 8.77 11.52
CA ALA A 19 -2.84 7.66 12.07
C ALA A 19 -2.22 6.30 11.72
N ILE A 20 -1.73 6.17 10.51
CA ILE A 20 -1.09 4.95 10.03
C ILE A 20 0.21 4.69 10.81
N GLU A 21 1.02 5.71 11.05
CA GLU A 21 2.24 5.58 11.85
C GLU A 21 1.96 5.20 13.31
N ARG A 22 0.94 5.81 13.91
CA ARG A 22 0.66 5.62 15.35
C ARG A 22 -0.12 4.36 15.66
N ARG A 23 -0.99 3.94 14.76
CA ARG A 23 -1.98 2.88 15.05
C ARG A 23 -1.87 1.68 14.14
N ASP A 24 -0.91 1.65 13.25
CA ASP A 24 -0.76 0.60 12.24
C ASP A 24 -2.06 0.38 11.44
N GLU A 25 -2.80 1.45 11.18
CA GLU A 25 -4.00 1.36 10.36
C GLU A 25 -3.65 1.08 8.91
N VAL A 26 -4.54 0.36 8.24
CA VAL A 26 -4.47 0.14 6.81
C VAL A 26 -5.66 0.85 6.17
N VAL A 27 -5.39 1.67 5.17
CA VAL A 27 -6.43 2.43 4.48
C VAL A 27 -6.53 1.97 3.03
N THR A 28 -7.71 1.51 2.65
CA THR A 28 -8.00 1.17 1.25
C THR A 28 -8.53 2.42 0.55
N ILE A 29 -7.90 2.77 -0.56
CA ILE A 29 -8.31 3.91 -1.38
C ILE A 29 -9.20 3.43 -2.50
N THR A 30 -10.38 4.05 -2.64
CA THR A 30 -11.28 3.75 -3.73
C THR A 30 -11.29 4.89 -4.75
N ARG A 31 -11.55 4.51 -5.99
CA ARG A 31 -11.76 5.45 -7.08
C ARG A 31 -12.96 4.98 -7.88
N ASN A 32 -13.96 5.86 -8.03
CA ASN A 32 -15.24 5.49 -8.66
C ASN A 32 -15.88 4.26 -7.99
N GLY A 33 -15.78 4.18 -6.68
CA GLY A 33 -16.35 3.08 -5.90
C GLY A 33 -15.56 1.78 -5.92
N LYS A 34 -14.41 1.74 -6.61
CA LYS A 34 -13.59 0.54 -6.74
C LYS A 34 -12.30 0.68 -5.94
N PRO A 35 -11.88 -0.34 -5.18
CA PRO A 35 -10.59 -0.33 -4.50
C PRO A 35 -9.46 -0.33 -5.54
N VAL A 36 -8.56 0.63 -5.44
CA VAL A 36 -7.45 0.77 -6.40
C VAL A 36 -6.08 0.80 -5.74
N ALA A 37 -6.02 1.10 -4.44
CA ALA A 37 -4.75 1.23 -3.75
C ALA A 37 -4.92 1.03 -2.25
N ILE A 38 -3.82 0.82 -1.56
CA ILE A 38 -3.79 0.67 -0.11
C ILE A 38 -2.65 1.53 0.43
N ILE A 39 -2.92 2.26 1.51
CA ILE A 39 -1.88 2.94 2.27
C ILE A 39 -1.62 2.13 3.54
N VAL A 40 -0.36 1.82 3.78
CA VAL A 40 0.09 1.03 4.91
C VAL A 40 1.41 1.60 5.42
N SER A 41 1.72 1.40 6.69
CA SER A 41 2.99 1.83 7.23
C SER A 41 4.14 1.07 6.59
N LYS A 42 5.30 1.72 6.49
CA LYS A 42 6.50 1.07 5.96
C LYS A 42 6.89 -0.15 6.79
N ASP A 43 6.80 -0.03 8.11
CA ASP A 43 7.12 -1.12 9.03
C ASP A 43 6.22 -2.33 8.82
N GLU A 44 4.94 -2.11 8.65
CA GLU A 44 3.98 -3.18 8.41
C GLU A 44 4.22 -3.85 7.06
N TYR A 45 4.50 -3.06 6.04
CA TYR A 45 4.84 -3.57 4.72
C TYR A 45 6.11 -4.45 4.78
N GLU A 46 7.13 -3.99 5.48
CA GLU A 46 8.37 -4.76 5.67
C GLU A 46 8.09 -6.06 6.44
N GLY A 47 7.24 -5.99 7.46
CA GLY A 47 6.81 -7.18 8.20
C GLY A 47 6.12 -8.20 7.31
N TRP A 48 5.27 -7.76 6.41
CA TRP A 48 4.63 -8.65 5.44
C TRP A 48 5.65 -9.29 4.50
N GLN A 49 6.65 -8.56 4.05
CA GLN A 49 7.73 -9.09 3.22
C GLN A 49 8.52 -10.18 3.96
N GLU A 50 8.85 -9.95 5.23
CA GLU A 50 9.53 -10.94 6.05
C GLU A 50 8.69 -12.19 6.26
N THR A 51 7.40 -12.04 6.52
CA THR A 51 6.47 -13.15 6.67
C THR A 51 6.41 -13.98 5.40
N VAL A 52 6.37 -13.34 4.25
CA VAL A 52 6.37 -14.00 2.95
C VAL A 52 7.64 -14.81 2.75
N GLU A 53 8.80 -14.28 3.14
CA GLU A 53 10.07 -14.98 3.03
C GLU A 53 10.13 -16.20 3.96
N ILE A 54 9.50 -16.12 5.13
CA ILE A 54 9.44 -17.22 6.10
C ILE A 54 8.47 -18.31 5.64
N MET A 55 7.40 -17.96 4.96
CA MET A 55 6.41 -18.90 4.43
C MET A 55 6.97 -19.63 3.21
N ARG A 56 7.65 -20.74 3.44
CA ARG A 56 8.30 -21.53 2.38
C ARG A 56 7.34 -22.40 1.56
N ASP A 57 6.13 -21.94 1.30
CA ASP A 57 5.26 -22.56 0.33
C ASP A 57 5.69 -22.09 -1.06
N ALA A 58 6.23 -23.00 -1.87
CA ALA A 58 6.83 -22.66 -3.14
C ALA A 58 5.85 -22.01 -4.13
N ASN A 59 4.60 -22.43 -4.13
CA ASN A 59 3.59 -21.87 -5.02
C ASN A 59 3.16 -20.48 -4.59
N LEU A 60 2.87 -20.32 -3.30
CA LEU A 60 2.51 -19.02 -2.73
C LEU A 60 3.65 -18.04 -2.87
N MET A 61 4.87 -18.46 -2.56
CA MET A 61 6.07 -17.62 -2.71
C MET A 61 6.27 -17.17 -4.14
N ARG A 62 6.03 -18.05 -5.10
CA ARG A 62 6.16 -17.71 -6.51
C ARG A 62 5.18 -16.64 -6.92
N GLU A 63 3.92 -16.77 -6.52
CA GLU A 63 2.90 -15.78 -6.83
C GLU A 63 3.18 -14.42 -6.18
N ILE A 64 3.56 -14.43 -4.93
CA ILE A 64 3.89 -13.22 -4.19
C ILE A 64 5.12 -12.53 -4.77
N ARG A 65 6.18 -13.28 -5.08
CA ARG A 65 7.37 -12.73 -5.72
C ARG A 65 7.05 -12.13 -7.08
N ARG A 66 6.21 -12.80 -7.85
CA ARG A 66 5.78 -12.28 -9.15
C ARG A 66 5.03 -10.97 -8.99
N GLY A 67 4.14 -10.87 -8.03
CA GLY A 67 3.44 -9.64 -7.71
C GLY A 67 4.38 -8.52 -7.27
N ILE A 68 5.31 -8.82 -6.38
CA ILE A 68 6.31 -7.85 -5.90
C ILE A 68 7.21 -7.39 -7.05
N GLN A 69 7.68 -8.30 -7.88
CA GLN A 69 8.50 -7.95 -9.04
C GLN A 69 7.75 -7.10 -10.04
N SER A 70 6.49 -7.42 -10.27
CA SER A 70 5.62 -6.62 -11.14
C SER A 70 5.49 -5.20 -10.59
N LEU A 71 5.29 -5.06 -9.30
CA LEU A 71 5.25 -3.74 -8.65
C LEU A 71 6.58 -2.99 -8.80
N LYS A 72 7.71 -3.68 -8.67
CA LYS A 72 9.03 -3.07 -8.82
C LYS A 72 9.34 -2.68 -10.27
N ARG A 73 8.86 -3.46 -11.23
CA ARG A 73 9.08 -3.18 -12.66
C ARG A 73 8.21 -2.06 -13.19
N THR A 74 6.95 -2.05 -12.78
CA THR A 74 5.96 -1.14 -13.33
C THR A 74 5.87 0.16 -12.56
N LYS A 75 6.32 0.16 -11.31
CA LYS A 75 6.26 1.38 -10.49
C LYS A 75 7.59 2.04 -10.44
N LYS A 76 7.69 3.11 -11.15
CA LYS A 76 8.62 4.15 -10.79
C LYS A 76 8.29 4.58 -9.37
N ARG A 77 9.30 4.85 -8.57
CA ARG A 77 9.08 5.36 -7.22
C ARG A 77 8.66 6.83 -7.33
N TYR A 78 7.37 7.04 -7.25
CA TYR A 78 6.84 8.40 -7.21
C TYR A 78 6.84 8.90 -5.78
N THR A 79 7.14 10.18 -5.59
CA THR A 79 6.86 10.85 -4.34
C THR A 79 5.34 11.04 -4.21
N ILE A 80 4.87 11.28 -2.99
CA ILE A 80 3.44 11.55 -2.77
C ILE A 80 3.00 12.76 -3.58
N ASP A 81 3.83 13.80 -3.66
CA ASP A 81 3.54 15.00 -4.44
C ASP A 81 3.36 14.68 -5.93
N GLU A 82 4.20 13.83 -6.47
CA GLU A 82 4.08 13.41 -7.87
C GLU A 82 2.82 12.62 -8.13
N LEU A 83 2.39 11.77 -7.20
CA LEU A 83 1.16 10.99 -7.33
C LEU A 83 -0.09 11.85 -7.31
N PHE A 84 -0.07 12.96 -6.61
CA PHE A 84 -1.24 13.84 -6.44
C PHE A 84 -1.15 15.17 -7.19
N THR A 85 -0.13 15.37 -7.98
CA THR A 85 -0.02 16.52 -8.89
C THR A 85 -0.77 16.18 -10.19
N ASP A 86 -1.67 17.01 -10.55
CA ASP A 86 -2.37 16.90 -11.83
C ASP A 86 -1.57 17.52 -12.95
#